data_40cbcf0e0b314c985b95e011b20ddbdd
#
_entry.id   40cbcf0e0b314c985b95e011b20ddbdd
#
_cell.length_a   1.000
_cell.length_b   1.000
_cell.length_c   1.000
_cell.angle_alpha   90.00
_cell.angle_beta   90.00
_cell.angle_gamma   90.00
#
_symmetry.space_group_name_H-M   'P 1'
#
loop_
_entity.id
_entity.type
_entity.pdbx_description
1 polymer ?
#
loop_
_entity_poly.entity_id
_entity_poly.type
_entity_poly.pdbx_seq_one_letter_code
_entity_poly.pdbx_strand_id
1 'polypeptide(L)'
;MGIKNIQGSTKDFAKPLTSEAIYSFENFLESHGFETKEPLETNPTKPQRAYTNVNNKRALSGYYAFYDNYGTPVGFASDYRTGQTHNFKLSGRKSTKTNTEALERFTEEAKQDQEQKWLKVSEKAKMIWDVALPCDSHPYLLSKGVASHSLREHKGKLIIPIMDETGKLWSLQMIQEDGGKRFLSGGKTGGGFFIIGTKLLKEAAKVGIGEGYATCMTIYEQKQIPMIVCFNAGNMLSVSKKLSDALPNKEFIIYADNDENNIGQDKAIAAAQITNAEVVMPEEEGMDFNDQMAISGELIEKKVDVPELVEFDKTANGRIMATTDNYHALMQSHRIDCHYDVIKKRI
;
A
#
# COMPACT_ATOMS: atom_id res chain seq x y z
N MET A 1 49.48 44.14 -19.14
CA MET A 1 48.79 42.83 -19.28
C MET A 1 47.59 42.89 -18.38
N GLY A 2 46.40 42.90 -18.98
CA GLY A 2 45.16 43.23 -18.31
C GLY A 2 44.57 42.03 -17.56
N ILE A 3 44.17 42.29 -16.32
CA ILE A 3 43.37 41.39 -15.49
C ILE A 3 41.91 41.54 -15.96
N LYS A 4 41.35 40.51 -16.60
CA LYS A 4 39.93 40.46 -16.92
C LYS A 4 39.14 40.20 -15.64
N ASN A 5 38.39 41.22 -15.20
CA ASN A 5 37.33 41.06 -14.21
C ASN A 5 36.27 40.08 -14.73
N ILE A 6 36.17 38.93 -14.09
CA ILE A 6 35.02 38.04 -14.22
C ILE A 6 33.97 38.59 -13.24
N GLN A 7 33.05 39.39 -13.74
CA GLN A 7 31.82 39.73 -13.02
C GLN A 7 31.01 38.44 -12.88
N GLY A 8 30.98 37.91 -11.67
CA GLY A 8 30.10 36.84 -11.29
C GLY A 8 28.63 37.27 -11.42
N SER A 9 27.88 36.47 -12.14
CA SER A 9 26.43 36.55 -12.28
C SER A 9 25.77 36.74 -10.90
N THR A 10 25.07 37.86 -10.76
CA THR A 10 24.14 38.08 -9.65
C THR A 10 23.15 36.91 -9.62
N LYS A 11 23.18 36.15 -8.52
CA LYS A 11 22.15 35.16 -8.21
C LYS A 11 20.81 35.89 -8.23
N ASP A 12 19.96 35.55 -9.18
CA ASP A 12 18.56 35.94 -9.17
C ASP A 12 17.96 35.40 -7.84
N PHE A 13 17.80 36.28 -6.88
CA PHE A 13 17.08 35.95 -5.68
C PHE A 13 15.62 35.66 -6.08
N ALA A 14 15.20 34.43 -5.90
CA ALA A 14 13.82 34.02 -6.11
C ALA A 14 12.88 34.99 -5.41
N LYS A 15 11.88 35.51 -6.13
CA LYS A 15 10.82 36.32 -5.52
C LYS A 15 10.18 35.50 -4.41
N PRO A 16 9.95 36.09 -3.21
CA PRO A 16 9.30 35.37 -2.13
C PRO A 16 7.94 34.86 -2.60
N LEU A 17 7.56 33.68 -2.10
CA LEU A 17 6.24 33.08 -2.33
C LEU A 17 5.14 34.10 -2.04
N THR A 18 4.24 34.26 -2.98
CA THR A 18 3.08 35.15 -2.77
C THR A 18 2.14 34.51 -1.75
N SER A 19 1.50 35.35 -0.92
CA SER A 19 0.44 34.90 0.02
C SER A 19 -0.65 34.08 -0.69
N GLU A 20 -0.91 34.36 -1.96
CA GLU A 20 -1.84 33.63 -2.81
C GLU A 20 -1.41 32.18 -3.04
N ALA A 21 -0.12 31.91 -3.22
CA ALA A 21 0.39 30.57 -3.42
C ALA A 21 0.28 29.72 -2.15
N ILE A 22 0.57 30.31 -1.01
CA ILE A 22 0.42 29.67 0.30
C ILE A 22 -1.05 29.33 0.54
N TYR A 23 -1.95 30.30 0.38
CA TYR A 23 -3.39 30.10 0.53
C TYR A 23 -3.96 29.04 -0.43
N SER A 24 -3.48 29.02 -1.67
CA SER A 24 -3.88 28.00 -2.65
C SER A 24 -3.44 26.60 -2.24
N PHE A 25 -2.26 26.46 -1.61
CA PHE A 25 -1.79 25.18 -1.12
C PHE A 25 -2.51 24.75 0.16
N GLU A 26 -2.84 25.66 1.06
CA GLU A 26 -3.67 25.37 2.23
C GLU A 26 -5.06 24.85 1.82
N ASN A 27 -5.71 25.50 0.87
CA ASN A 27 -6.99 25.02 0.30
C ASN A 27 -6.85 23.65 -0.37
N PHE A 28 -5.71 23.40 -1.04
CA PHE A 28 -5.43 22.09 -1.61
C PHE A 28 -5.33 21.02 -0.51
N LEU A 29 -4.64 21.28 0.59
CA LEU A 29 -4.54 20.36 1.72
C LEU A 29 -5.93 20.05 2.29
N GLU A 30 -6.73 21.07 2.58
CA GLU A 30 -8.08 20.91 3.11
C GLU A 30 -9.00 20.11 2.16
N SER A 31 -8.97 20.42 0.86
CA SER A 31 -9.79 19.74 -0.15
C SER A 31 -9.48 18.25 -0.30
N HIS A 32 -8.28 17.84 0.12
CA HIS A 32 -7.85 16.43 0.11
C HIS A 32 -7.87 15.78 1.51
N GLY A 33 -8.48 16.46 2.49
CA GLY A 33 -8.67 15.91 3.83
C GLY A 33 -7.43 15.96 4.72
N PHE A 34 -6.47 16.84 4.43
CA PHE A 34 -5.30 17.06 5.28
C PHE A 34 -5.48 18.31 6.13
N GLU A 35 -5.22 18.18 7.43
CA GLU A 35 -5.22 19.26 8.40
C GLU A 35 -3.79 19.47 8.92
N THR A 36 -3.24 20.66 8.78
CA THR A 36 -1.88 20.98 9.21
C THR A 36 -1.77 20.94 10.74
N LYS A 37 -0.70 20.35 11.25
CA LYS A 37 -0.42 20.33 12.69
C LYS A 37 0.21 21.63 13.17
N GLU A 38 1.03 22.23 12.34
CA GLU A 38 1.83 23.43 12.57
C GLU A 38 1.67 24.38 11.38
N PRO A 39 2.00 25.66 11.50
CA PRO A 39 2.00 26.59 10.37
C PRO A 39 2.79 26.03 9.18
N LEU A 40 2.32 26.31 7.99
CA LEU A 40 2.94 25.84 6.76
C LEU A 40 4.33 26.42 6.61
N GLU A 41 5.34 25.56 6.56
CA GLU A 41 6.72 25.90 6.25
C GLU A 41 6.94 25.81 4.74
N THR A 42 7.56 26.83 4.18
CA THR A 42 7.94 26.86 2.75
C THR A 42 9.37 26.39 2.58
N ASN A 43 9.60 25.55 1.55
CA ASN A 43 10.90 24.92 1.30
C ASN A 43 11.41 24.08 2.48
N PRO A 44 10.57 23.23 3.11
CA PRO A 44 11.00 22.47 4.25
C PRO A 44 12.09 21.46 3.87
N THR A 45 13.06 21.27 4.79
CA THR A 45 14.09 20.22 4.60
C THR A 45 13.56 18.81 4.74
N LYS A 46 12.39 18.66 5.38
CA LYS A 46 11.66 17.39 5.55
C LYS A 46 10.16 17.66 5.44
N PRO A 47 9.38 16.71 4.88
CA PRO A 47 7.94 16.86 4.86
C PRO A 47 7.35 17.09 6.26
N GLN A 48 6.45 18.05 6.36
CA GLN A 48 5.70 18.37 7.57
C GLN A 48 4.60 17.33 7.81
N ARG A 49 4.21 17.15 9.08
CA ARG A 49 3.16 16.21 9.46
C ARG A 49 1.78 16.85 9.41
N ALA A 50 0.81 16.09 8.92
CA ALA A 50 -0.59 16.49 8.89
C ALA A 50 -1.49 15.45 9.54
N TYR A 51 -2.62 15.91 10.08
CA TYR A 51 -3.72 15.02 10.42
C TYR A 51 -4.49 14.66 9.14
N THR A 52 -4.95 13.43 9.08
CA THR A 52 -5.89 12.98 8.05
C THR A 52 -7.09 12.33 8.73
N ASN A 53 -8.25 12.42 8.08
CA ASN A 53 -9.48 11.84 8.60
C ASN A 53 -9.94 10.73 7.65
N VAL A 54 -9.60 9.49 7.99
CA VAL A 54 -10.01 8.32 7.22
C VAL A 54 -10.93 7.47 8.09
N ASN A 55 -12.11 7.13 7.58
CA ASN A 55 -13.14 6.38 8.29
C ASN A 55 -13.50 7.00 9.65
N ASN A 56 -13.70 8.31 9.70
CA ASN A 56 -14.00 9.10 10.89
C ASN A 56 -12.97 8.99 12.03
N LYS A 57 -11.76 8.53 11.73
CA LYS A 57 -10.65 8.47 12.70
C LYS A 57 -9.57 9.49 12.31
N ARG A 58 -9.51 10.59 13.04
CA ARG A 58 -8.43 11.58 12.92
C ARG A 58 -7.10 10.95 13.38
N ALA A 59 -6.11 10.96 12.54
CA ALA A 59 -4.78 10.43 12.85
C ALA A 59 -3.68 11.28 12.23
N LEU A 60 -2.52 11.37 12.90
CA LEU A 60 -1.33 12.05 12.40
C LEU A 60 -0.59 11.13 11.41
N SER A 61 -1.26 10.76 10.32
CA SER A 61 -0.74 9.86 9.28
C SER A 61 -0.38 10.56 7.99
N GLY A 62 -0.82 11.81 7.82
CA GLY A 62 -0.48 12.63 6.68
C GLY A 62 0.92 13.25 6.77
N TYR A 63 1.46 13.55 5.62
CA TYR A 63 2.64 14.39 5.47
C TYR A 63 2.56 15.18 4.18
N TYR A 64 3.13 16.38 4.18
CA TYR A 64 3.12 17.29 3.03
C TYR A 64 4.41 18.10 2.96
N ALA A 65 4.69 18.63 1.79
CA ALA A 65 5.75 19.63 1.58
C ALA A 65 5.34 20.62 0.51
N PHE A 66 5.77 21.87 0.67
CA PHE A 66 5.48 22.97 -0.23
C PHE A 66 6.76 23.72 -0.57
N TYR A 67 7.06 23.85 -1.86
CA TYR A 67 8.28 24.43 -2.38
C TYR A 67 8.00 25.59 -3.33
N ASP A 68 8.77 26.67 -3.20
CA ASP A 68 8.68 27.82 -4.11
C ASP A 68 9.08 27.46 -5.55
N ASN A 69 10.04 26.57 -5.69
CA ASN A 69 10.50 26.09 -6.98
C ASN A 69 10.73 27.23 -7.99
N TYR A 70 11.54 28.22 -7.58
CA TYR A 70 11.93 29.38 -8.41
C TYR A 70 10.72 30.17 -8.96
N GLY A 71 9.71 30.39 -8.14
CA GLY A 71 8.50 31.15 -8.48
C GLY A 71 7.44 30.35 -9.23
N THR A 72 7.56 29.02 -9.25
CA THR A 72 6.49 28.12 -9.68
C THR A 72 6.15 27.18 -8.51
N PRO A 73 5.26 27.60 -7.61
CA PRO A 73 4.95 26.85 -6.41
C PRO A 73 4.46 25.44 -6.73
N VAL A 74 5.09 24.46 -6.09
CA VAL A 74 4.73 23.04 -6.20
C VAL A 74 4.67 22.43 -4.81
N GLY A 75 3.88 21.38 -4.63
CA GLY A 75 3.79 20.68 -3.37
C GLY A 75 3.18 19.30 -3.54
N PHE A 76 3.14 18.58 -2.45
CA PHE A 76 2.43 17.31 -2.39
C PHE A 76 1.87 17.10 -0.99
N ALA A 77 0.87 16.23 -0.91
CA ALA A 77 0.35 15.67 0.33
C ALA A 77 0.13 14.17 0.17
N SER A 78 0.45 13.39 1.19
CA SER A 78 0.32 11.94 1.16
C SER A 78 -0.11 11.39 2.52
N ASP A 79 -0.86 10.29 2.53
CA ASP A 79 -1.24 9.57 3.74
C ASP A 79 -0.56 8.20 3.78
N TYR A 80 0.18 7.91 4.86
CA TYR A 80 0.85 6.62 5.08
C TYR A 80 -0.11 5.43 5.16
N ARG A 81 -1.37 5.65 5.55
CA ARG A 81 -2.35 4.59 5.71
C ARG A 81 -2.93 4.11 4.39
N THR A 82 -3.14 5.06 3.46
CA THR A 82 -3.74 4.77 2.15
C THR A 82 -2.69 4.65 1.05
N GLY A 83 -1.48 5.18 1.27
CA GLY A 83 -0.45 5.32 0.24
C GLY A 83 -0.79 6.33 -0.86
N GLN A 84 -1.94 7.01 -0.76
CA GLN A 84 -2.34 8.01 -1.74
C GLN A 84 -1.46 9.26 -1.65
N THR A 85 -1.04 9.75 -2.80
CA THR A 85 -0.27 10.99 -2.93
C THR A 85 -0.97 11.93 -3.89
N HIS A 86 -1.18 13.15 -3.46
CA HIS A 86 -1.78 14.24 -4.23
C HIS A 86 -0.71 15.27 -4.53
N ASN A 87 -0.60 15.70 -5.78
CA ASN A 87 0.40 16.67 -6.21
C ASN A 87 -0.27 18.03 -6.46
N PHE A 88 0.33 19.08 -5.92
CA PHE A 88 -0.08 20.46 -6.10
C PHE A 88 0.83 21.18 -7.09
N LYS A 89 0.23 21.94 -7.99
CA LYS A 89 0.92 22.89 -8.86
C LYS A 89 0.01 24.09 -9.08
N LEU A 90 0.49 25.29 -8.76
CA LEU A 90 -0.27 26.50 -9.03
C LEU A 90 -0.40 26.71 -10.55
N SER A 91 -1.64 26.71 -11.05
CA SER A 91 -1.93 26.89 -12.48
C SER A 91 -1.76 28.34 -12.91
N GLY A 92 -1.16 28.56 -14.08
CA GLY A 92 -1.02 29.90 -14.70
C GLY A 92 0.38 30.31 -15.13
N ARG A 93 1.43 29.57 -14.74
CA ARG A 93 2.79 29.81 -15.19
C ARG A 93 3.32 28.65 -16.04
N LYS A 94 3.95 28.95 -17.18
CA LYS A 94 4.61 27.92 -18.00
C LYS A 94 5.73 27.30 -17.20
N SER A 95 5.69 25.98 -17.03
CA SER A 95 6.80 25.21 -16.44
C SER A 95 8.02 25.35 -17.34
N THR A 96 9.14 25.83 -16.80
CA THR A 96 10.42 25.77 -17.50
C THR A 96 11.02 24.37 -17.30
N LYS A 97 11.83 23.89 -18.26
CA LYS A 97 12.53 22.59 -18.17
C LYS A 97 13.30 22.43 -16.84
N THR A 98 13.90 23.51 -16.37
CA THR A 98 14.66 23.56 -15.10
C THR A 98 13.84 23.16 -13.88
N ASN A 99 12.52 23.43 -13.88
CA ASN A 99 11.64 23.11 -12.77
C ASN A 99 11.30 21.62 -12.68
N THR A 100 11.23 20.93 -13.83
CA THR A 100 11.00 19.48 -13.88
C THR A 100 12.23 18.72 -13.36
N GLU A 101 13.42 19.12 -13.78
CA GLU A 101 14.68 18.50 -13.34
C GLU A 101 14.97 18.71 -11.84
N ALA A 102 14.57 19.86 -11.27
CA ALA A 102 14.68 20.11 -9.84
C ALA A 102 13.72 19.22 -9.05
N LEU A 103 12.47 19.10 -9.50
CA LEU A 103 11.46 18.24 -8.88
C LEU A 103 11.88 16.76 -8.94
N GLU A 104 12.39 16.32 -10.07
CA GLU A 104 12.91 14.96 -10.25
C GLU A 104 14.06 14.67 -9.28
N ARG A 105 15.03 15.61 -9.14
CA ARG A 105 16.13 15.47 -8.17
C ARG A 105 15.62 15.39 -6.73
N PHE A 106 14.73 16.27 -6.31
CA PHE A 106 14.17 16.23 -4.96
C PHE A 106 13.40 14.93 -4.69
N THR A 107 12.66 14.45 -5.69
CA THR A 107 11.94 13.18 -5.57
C THR A 107 12.91 12.01 -5.43
N GLU A 108 13.99 12.02 -6.20
CA GLU A 108 15.02 10.98 -6.16
C GLU A 108 15.83 11.03 -4.85
N GLU A 109 16.23 12.22 -4.38
CA GLU A 109 16.89 12.40 -3.08
C GLU A 109 16.00 11.91 -1.92
N ALA A 110 14.71 12.27 -1.92
CA ALA A 110 13.77 11.81 -0.90
C ALA A 110 13.58 10.28 -0.93
N LYS A 111 13.57 9.69 -2.12
CA LYS A 111 13.50 8.24 -2.29
C LYS A 111 14.76 7.55 -1.78
N GLN A 112 15.94 8.06 -2.09
CA GLN A 112 17.22 7.54 -1.61
C GLN A 112 17.34 7.66 -0.09
N ASP A 113 16.95 8.79 0.49
CA ASP A 113 16.89 8.99 1.94
C ASP A 113 15.96 7.98 2.62
N GLN A 114 14.81 7.72 2.03
CA GLN A 114 13.86 6.73 2.55
C GLN A 114 14.44 5.31 2.45
N GLU A 115 15.08 4.99 1.34
CA GLU A 115 15.74 3.69 1.15
C GLU A 115 16.86 3.46 2.16
N GLN A 116 17.69 4.46 2.43
CA GLN A 116 18.73 4.40 3.46
C GLN A 116 18.15 4.16 4.86
N LYS A 117 17.01 4.77 5.19
CA LYS A 117 16.32 4.51 6.44
C LYS A 117 15.81 3.07 6.52
N TRP A 118 15.24 2.55 5.45
CA TRP A 118 14.78 1.17 5.37
C TRP A 118 15.95 0.17 5.49
N LEU A 119 17.10 0.46 4.87
CA LEU A 119 18.29 -0.39 5.00
C LEU A 119 18.77 -0.48 6.45
N LYS A 120 18.83 0.64 7.16
CA LYS A 120 19.20 0.64 8.60
C LYS A 120 18.22 -0.18 9.45
N VAL A 121 16.92 -0.13 9.14
CA VAL A 121 15.93 -0.94 9.85
C VAL A 121 16.00 -2.41 9.43
N SER A 122 16.32 -2.71 8.18
CA SER A 122 16.59 -4.08 7.70
C SER A 122 17.76 -4.72 8.44
N GLU A 123 18.87 -3.98 8.66
CA GLU A 123 20.00 -4.46 9.48
C GLU A 123 19.58 -4.75 10.93
N LYS A 124 18.79 -3.85 11.53
CA LYS A 124 18.21 -4.07 12.86
C LYS A 124 17.27 -5.28 12.89
N ALA A 125 16.45 -5.45 11.87
CA ALA A 125 15.57 -6.61 11.74
C ALA A 125 16.40 -7.91 11.69
N LYS A 126 17.48 -7.90 10.91
CA LYS A 126 18.41 -9.03 10.82
C LYS A 126 19.06 -9.35 12.17
N MET A 127 19.54 -8.35 12.90
CA MET A 127 20.12 -8.57 14.24
C MET A 127 19.11 -9.21 15.21
N ILE A 128 17.84 -8.76 15.19
CA ILE A 128 16.79 -9.34 16.03
C ILE A 128 16.50 -10.78 15.58
N TRP A 129 16.39 -11.01 14.28
CA TRP A 129 16.11 -12.33 13.71
C TRP A 129 17.21 -13.34 14.05
N ASP A 130 18.48 -12.94 13.92
CA ASP A 130 19.62 -13.83 14.14
C ASP A 130 19.74 -14.29 15.61
N VAL A 131 19.35 -13.45 16.59
CA VAL A 131 19.36 -13.80 18.01
C VAL A 131 18.04 -14.39 18.53
N ALA A 132 16.97 -14.32 17.74
CA ALA A 132 15.68 -14.92 18.09
C ALA A 132 15.78 -16.45 18.02
N LEU A 133 15.16 -17.12 18.98
CA LEU A 133 15.17 -18.59 19.08
C LEU A 133 14.07 -19.18 18.19
N PRO A 134 14.26 -20.38 17.61
CA PRO A 134 13.16 -21.09 16.97
C PRO A 134 11.96 -21.21 17.93
N CYS A 135 10.77 -21.00 17.41
CA CYS A 135 9.55 -21.00 18.22
C CYS A 135 8.65 -22.15 17.77
N ASP A 136 8.50 -23.15 18.62
CA ASP A 136 7.59 -24.27 18.37
C ASP A 136 6.21 -24.03 18.98
N SER A 137 6.13 -23.18 20.02
CA SER A 137 4.90 -22.86 20.73
C SER A 137 4.96 -21.44 21.28
N HIS A 138 3.85 -20.71 21.12
CA HIS A 138 3.67 -19.34 21.63
C HIS A 138 2.19 -19.15 22.02
N PRO A 139 1.85 -18.39 23.10
CA PRO A 139 0.48 -18.19 23.53
C PRO A 139 -0.49 -17.75 22.42
N TYR A 140 -0.04 -16.86 21.54
CA TYR A 140 -0.82 -16.46 20.37
C TYR A 140 -1.11 -17.63 19.41
N LEU A 141 -0.15 -18.50 19.11
CA LEU A 141 -0.36 -19.65 18.22
C LEU A 141 -1.34 -20.65 18.86
N LEU A 142 -1.21 -20.87 20.15
CA LEU A 142 -2.11 -21.73 20.92
C LEU A 142 -3.54 -21.17 20.93
N SER A 143 -3.71 -19.86 21.15
CA SER A 143 -5.02 -19.21 21.14
C SER A 143 -5.70 -19.23 19.78
N LYS A 144 -4.90 -19.26 18.70
CA LYS A 144 -5.38 -19.35 17.32
C LYS A 144 -5.47 -20.79 16.80
N GLY A 145 -5.05 -21.78 17.58
CA GLY A 145 -5.08 -23.20 17.21
C GLY A 145 -4.23 -23.55 15.98
N VAL A 146 -3.14 -22.83 15.74
CA VAL A 146 -2.27 -23.04 14.58
C VAL A 146 -0.83 -23.34 14.98
N ALA A 147 -0.12 -24.09 14.15
CA ALA A 147 1.29 -24.40 14.38
C ALA A 147 2.22 -23.24 14.06
N SER A 148 3.43 -23.33 14.60
CA SER A 148 4.54 -22.49 14.15
C SER A 148 5.12 -23.05 12.86
N HIS A 149 5.37 -22.18 11.87
CA HIS A 149 6.03 -22.56 10.62
C HIS A 149 7.26 -21.69 10.41
N SER A 150 8.41 -22.18 10.88
CA SER A 150 9.70 -21.48 10.77
C SER A 150 9.72 -20.09 11.43
N LEU A 151 8.85 -19.85 12.41
CA LEU A 151 8.83 -18.63 13.19
C LEU A 151 9.87 -18.66 14.29
N ARG A 152 10.15 -17.50 14.86
CA ARG A 152 11.08 -17.34 15.96
C ARG A 152 10.45 -16.56 17.10
N GLU A 153 11.01 -16.66 18.28
CA GLU A 153 10.63 -15.88 19.45
C GLU A 153 11.79 -15.00 19.93
N HIS A 154 11.49 -13.78 20.27
CA HIS A 154 12.43 -12.85 20.89
C HIS A 154 11.74 -12.06 22.00
N LYS A 155 12.21 -12.22 23.25
CA LYS A 155 11.70 -11.50 24.44
C LYS A 155 10.17 -11.63 24.59
N GLY A 156 9.66 -12.87 24.55
CA GLY A 156 8.24 -13.17 24.70
C GLY A 156 7.37 -12.72 23.53
N LYS A 157 7.96 -12.41 22.37
CA LYS A 157 7.21 -12.01 21.18
C LYS A 157 7.47 -12.98 20.05
N LEU A 158 6.42 -13.41 19.40
CA LEU A 158 6.50 -14.16 18.16
C LEU A 158 6.98 -13.25 17.04
N ILE A 159 7.97 -13.67 16.29
CA ILE A 159 8.62 -12.89 15.24
C ILE A 159 8.35 -13.53 13.90
N ILE A 160 7.71 -12.74 13.01
CA ILE A 160 7.45 -13.12 11.61
C ILE A 160 8.30 -12.21 10.71
N PRO A 161 9.17 -12.76 9.86
CA PRO A 161 10.01 -11.96 8.98
C PRO A 161 9.19 -11.38 7.81
N ILE A 162 9.48 -10.14 7.44
CA ILE A 162 8.92 -9.48 6.26
C ILE A 162 10.03 -9.41 5.22
N MET A 163 9.87 -10.20 4.16
CA MET A 163 10.89 -10.37 3.11
C MET A 163 10.34 -9.89 1.76
N ASP A 164 11.23 -9.61 0.84
CA ASP A 164 10.87 -9.41 -0.56
C ASP A 164 11.03 -10.71 -1.39
N GLU A 165 10.77 -10.61 -2.69
CA GLU A 165 10.88 -11.70 -3.66
C GLU A 165 12.31 -12.27 -3.82
N THR A 166 13.32 -11.55 -3.39
CA THR A 166 14.72 -12.00 -3.37
C THR A 166 15.09 -12.74 -2.08
N GLY A 167 14.18 -12.77 -1.09
CA GLY A 167 14.42 -13.30 0.25
C GLY A 167 15.15 -12.33 1.18
N LYS A 168 15.31 -11.05 0.80
CA LYS A 168 15.90 -10.02 1.66
C LYS A 168 14.93 -9.65 2.77
N LEU A 169 15.42 -9.70 4.02
CA LEU A 169 14.68 -9.30 5.20
C LEU A 169 14.64 -7.77 5.31
N TRP A 170 13.44 -7.17 5.24
CA TRP A 170 13.23 -5.73 5.33
C TRP A 170 12.71 -5.25 6.68
N SER A 171 11.90 -6.08 7.33
CA SER A 171 11.25 -5.72 8.58
C SER A 171 10.80 -6.99 9.32
N LEU A 172 10.15 -6.79 10.48
CA LEU A 172 9.58 -7.86 11.28
C LEU A 172 8.16 -7.45 11.70
N GLN A 173 7.24 -8.41 11.71
CA GLN A 173 6.03 -8.32 12.53
C GLN A 173 6.31 -9.02 13.86
N MET A 174 5.98 -8.35 14.94
CA MET A 174 6.10 -8.85 16.31
C MET A 174 4.70 -9.00 16.88
N ILE A 175 4.36 -10.21 17.35
CA ILE A 175 3.08 -10.51 17.96
C ILE A 175 3.31 -10.79 19.45
N GLN A 176 2.58 -10.10 20.31
CA GLN A 176 2.60 -10.28 21.75
C GLN A 176 1.79 -11.50 22.16
N GLU A 177 1.93 -11.95 23.40
CA GLU A 177 1.18 -13.08 23.94
C GLU A 177 -0.34 -12.87 23.91
N ASP A 178 -0.79 -11.62 24.08
CA ASP A 178 -2.19 -11.21 24.00
C ASP A 178 -2.71 -11.04 22.55
N GLY A 179 -1.89 -11.35 21.54
CA GLY A 179 -2.22 -11.19 20.12
C GLY A 179 -1.97 -9.81 19.55
N GLY A 180 -1.50 -8.83 20.33
CA GLY A 180 -1.16 -7.50 19.88
C GLY A 180 -0.05 -7.50 18.82
N LYS A 181 -0.35 -7.04 17.60
CA LYS A 181 0.56 -7.07 16.44
C LYS A 181 1.21 -5.70 16.21
N ARG A 182 2.52 -5.65 16.03
CA ARG A 182 3.26 -4.44 15.69
C ARG A 182 4.37 -4.72 14.69
N PHE A 183 4.59 -3.81 13.77
CA PHE A 183 5.76 -3.84 12.89
C PHE A 183 6.97 -3.19 13.57
N LEU A 184 8.16 -3.62 13.16
CA LEU A 184 9.39 -2.95 13.55
C LEU A 184 9.36 -1.51 13.03
N SER A 185 9.45 -0.54 13.95
CA SER A 185 9.27 0.88 13.64
C SER A 185 10.22 1.38 12.55
N GLY A 186 9.68 2.06 11.55
CA GLY A 186 10.43 2.60 10.41
C GLY A 186 10.83 1.57 9.35
N GLY A 187 10.45 0.30 9.52
CA GLY A 187 10.75 -0.76 8.55
C GLY A 187 9.89 -0.69 7.29
N LYS A 188 10.44 -1.17 6.18
CA LYS A 188 9.72 -1.34 4.93
C LYS A 188 8.80 -2.55 5.04
N THR A 189 7.50 -2.31 4.93
CA THR A 189 6.47 -3.37 4.92
C THR A 189 5.78 -3.49 3.56
N GLY A 190 5.70 -2.40 2.81
CA GLY A 190 5.07 -2.37 1.49
C GLY A 190 5.73 -3.30 0.49
N GLY A 191 4.95 -4.20 -0.10
CA GLY A 191 5.41 -5.24 -1.02
C GLY A 191 6.24 -6.34 -0.36
N GLY A 192 6.31 -6.38 0.97
CA GLY A 192 6.94 -7.46 1.72
C GLY A 192 5.93 -8.52 2.15
N PHE A 193 6.37 -9.77 2.26
CA PHE A 193 5.53 -10.92 2.57
C PHE A 193 6.31 -12.00 3.35
N PHE A 194 5.56 -12.98 3.85
CA PHE A 194 6.13 -14.22 4.41
C PHE A 194 5.51 -15.43 3.72
N ILE A 195 6.27 -16.51 3.53
CA ILE A 195 5.80 -17.72 2.84
C ILE A 195 5.70 -18.87 3.83
N ILE A 196 4.50 -19.41 3.98
CA ILE A 196 4.24 -20.68 4.66
C ILE A 196 4.29 -21.78 3.60
N GLY A 197 5.00 -22.87 3.87
CA GLY A 197 5.14 -23.98 2.92
C GLY A 197 6.13 -23.71 1.79
N THR A 198 7.21 -22.98 2.03
CA THR A 198 8.25 -22.66 1.03
C THR A 198 8.76 -23.88 0.25
N LYS A 199 8.85 -25.04 0.89
CA LYS A 199 9.27 -26.29 0.23
C LYS A 199 8.29 -26.75 -0.85
N LEU A 200 7.01 -26.46 -0.69
CA LEU A 200 5.96 -26.82 -1.64
C LEU A 200 5.87 -25.82 -2.79
N LEU A 201 6.35 -24.60 -2.62
CA LEU A 201 6.15 -23.51 -3.59
C LEU A 201 6.65 -23.86 -5.00
N LYS A 202 7.73 -24.61 -5.11
CA LYS A 202 8.32 -24.97 -6.41
C LYS A 202 7.38 -25.85 -7.23
N GLU A 203 6.73 -26.82 -6.60
CA GLU A 203 5.97 -27.87 -7.27
C GLU A 203 4.45 -27.61 -7.25
N ALA A 204 3.98 -26.81 -6.31
CA ALA A 204 2.56 -26.49 -6.21
C ALA A 204 2.05 -25.75 -7.46
N ALA A 205 0.94 -26.21 -8.01
CA ALA A 205 0.24 -25.50 -9.08
C ALA A 205 -0.45 -24.24 -8.54
N LYS A 206 -0.97 -24.30 -7.30
CA LYS A 206 -1.76 -23.25 -6.66
C LYS A 206 -1.01 -22.63 -5.48
N VAL A 207 -1.15 -21.34 -5.32
CA VAL A 207 -0.56 -20.55 -4.22
C VAL A 207 -1.65 -19.68 -3.61
N GLY A 208 -1.83 -19.78 -2.29
CA GLY A 208 -2.76 -18.93 -1.58
C GLY A 208 -2.12 -17.61 -1.15
N ILE A 209 -2.92 -16.56 -1.12
CA ILE A 209 -2.54 -15.22 -0.63
C ILE A 209 -3.56 -14.83 0.44
N GLY A 210 -3.10 -14.41 1.62
CA GLY A 210 -3.99 -13.96 2.70
C GLY A 210 -3.37 -12.85 3.53
N GLU A 211 -4.18 -12.25 4.40
CA GLU A 211 -3.75 -11.11 5.19
C GLU A 211 -2.89 -11.53 6.38
N GLY A 212 -3.44 -12.33 7.27
CA GLY A 212 -2.85 -12.65 8.56
C GLY A 212 -2.16 -14.01 8.62
N TYR A 213 -1.16 -14.15 9.52
CA TYR A 213 -0.46 -15.42 9.70
C TYR A 213 -1.40 -16.56 10.13
N ALA A 214 -2.28 -16.33 11.12
CA ALA A 214 -3.17 -17.38 11.63
C ALA A 214 -4.11 -17.89 10.54
N THR A 215 -4.76 -16.99 9.82
CA THR A 215 -5.63 -17.29 8.67
C THR A 215 -4.88 -18.12 7.62
N CYS A 216 -3.70 -17.65 7.19
CA CYS A 216 -2.88 -18.34 6.20
C CYS A 216 -2.40 -19.72 6.71
N MET A 217 -2.04 -19.83 7.98
CA MET A 217 -1.58 -21.09 8.55
C MET A 217 -2.72 -22.11 8.65
N THR A 218 -3.91 -21.68 9.05
CA THR A 218 -5.12 -22.52 9.03
C THR A 218 -5.37 -23.10 7.63
N ILE A 219 -5.31 -22.27 6.60
CA ILE A 219 -5.52 -22.71 5.22
C ILE A 219 -4.41 -23.67 4.78
N TYR A 220 -3.15 -23.37 5.13
CA TYR A 220 -2.02 -24.25 4.84
C TYR A 220 -2.19 -25.63 5.47
N GLU A 221 -2.59 -25.70 6.74
CA GLU A 221 -2.80 -26.97 7.45
C GLU A 221 -3.91 -27.82 6.83
N GLN A 222 -4.96 -27.18 6.35
CA GLN A 222 -6.12 -27.86 5.77
C GLN A 222 -5.92 -28.26 4.29
N LYS A 223 -5.32 -27.37 3.50
CA LYS A 223 -5.24 -27.53 2.03
C LYS A 223 -3.88 -27.98 1.52
N GLN A 224 -2.85 -27.91 2.35
CA GLN A 224 -1.47 -28.24 1.98
C GLN A 224 -0.99 -27.49 0.73
N ILE A 225 -1.42 -26.24 0.54
CA ILE A 225 -0.93 -25.34 -0.49
C ILE A 225 -0.02 -24.27 0.15
N PRO A 226 1.04 -23.82 -0.54
CA PRO A 226 1.86 -22.73 0.00
C PRO A 226 1.04 -21.45 0.12
N MET A 227 1.23 -20.74 1.23
CA MET A 227 0.49 -19.52 1.55
C MET A 227 1.42 -18.33 1.66
N ILE A 228 0.99 -17.21 1.11
CA ILE A 228 1.67 -15.92 1.19
C ILE A 228 0.93 -15.03 2.19
N VAL A 229 1.62 -14.63 3.24
CA VAL A 229 1.10 -13.71 4.26
C VAL A 229 1.46 -12.28 3.87
N CYS A 230 0.46 -11.45 3.60
CA CYS A 230 0.62 -10.05 3.20
C CYS A 230 0.67 -9.07 4.38
N PHE A 231 0.37 -9.51 5.60
CA PHE A 231 0.34 -8.77 6.86
C PHE A 231 -0.78 -7.74 7.02
N ASN A 232 -1.36 -7.22 5.96
CA ASN A 232 -2.55 -6.37 5.95
C ASN A 232 -3.16 -6.29 4.54
N ALA A 233 -4.47 -6.01 4.46
CA ALA A 233 -5.20 -5.92 3.21
C ALA A 233 -4.60 -4.87 2.24
N GLY A 234 -4.13 -3.73 2.77
CA GLY A 234 -3.52 -2.67 1.96
C GLY A 234 -2.24 -3.08 1.22
N ASN A 235 -1.54 -4.10 1.71
CA ASN A 235 -0.32 -4.61 1.10
C ASN A 235 -0.58 -5.69 0.04
N MET A 236 -1.77 -6.29 0.05
CA MET A 236 -2.15 -7.43 -0.80
C MET A 236 -1.93 -7.13 -2.29
N LEU A 237 -2.41 -5.97 -2.77
CA LEU A 237 -2.23 -5.55 -4.17
C LEU A 237 -0.75 -5.49 -4.58
N SER A 238 0.10 -4.88 -3.74
CA SER A 238 1.54 -4.74 -4.02
C SER A 238 2.26 -6.09 -4.04
N VAL A 239 1.90 -6.98 -3.12
CA VAL A 239 2.44 -8.35 -3.05
C VAL A 239 1.96 -9.17 -4.24
N SER A 240 0.68 -9.15 -4.55
CA SER A 240 0.08 -9.90 -5.67
C SER A 240 0.73 -9.53 -7.01
N LYS A 241 0.95 -8.23 -7.26
CA LYS A 241 1.65 -7.79 -8.47
C LYS A 241 3.05 -8.37 -8.59
N LYS A 242 3.85 -8.30 -7.53
CA LYS A 242 5.21 -8.87 -7.51
C LYS A 242 5.22 -10.38 -7.72
N LEU A 243 4.26 -11.07 -7.10
CA LEU A 243 4.16 -12.52 -7.22
C LEU A 243 3.71 -12.96 -8.61
N SER A 244 2.80 -12.24 -9.25
CA SER A 244 2.40 -12.47 -10.64
C SER A 244 3.61 -12.39 -11.58
N ASP A 245 4.49 -11.40 -11.38
CA ASP A 245 5.71 -11.24 -12.17
C ASP A 245 6.75 -12.34 -11.87
N ALA A 246 6.90 -12.72 -10.60
CA ALA A 246 7.91 -13.70 -10.15
C ALA A 246 7.49 -15.16 -10.39
N LEU A 247 6.19 -15.44 -10.41
CA LEU A 247 5.61 -16.79 -10.48
C LEU A 247 4.52 -16.88 -11.57
N PRO A 248 4.85 -16.59 -12.86
CA PRO A 248 3.84 -16.44 -13.92
C PRO A 248 3.07 -17.73 -14.26
N ASN A 249 3.58 -18.90 -13.84
CA ASN A 249 2.96 -20.20 -14.12
C ASN A 249 2.16 -20.74 -12.92
N LYS A 250 1.91 -19.94 -11.89
CA LYS A 250 1.12 -20.35 -10.72
C LYS A 250 -0.29 -19.80 -10.79
N GLU A 251 -1.24 -20.60 -10.34
CA GLU A 251 -2.61 -20.15 -10.08
C GLU A 251 -2.67 -19.56 -8.69
N PHE A 252 -3.22 -18.35 -8.54
CA PHE A 252 -3.36 -17.69 -7.26
C PHE A 252 -4.81 -17.80 -6.75
N ILE A 253 -4.93 -18.02 -5.44
CA ILE A 253 -6.20 -17.95 -4.71
C ILE A 253 -6.03 -16.91 -3.61
N ILE A 254 -6.87 -15.89 -3.58
CA ILE A 254 -6.86 -14.87 -2.54
C ILE A 254 -7.90 -15.24 -1.49
N TYR A 255 -7.45 -15.42 -0.28
CA TYR A 255 -8.27 -15.70 0.90
C TYR A 255 -8.50 -14.39 1.64
N ALA A 256 -9.67 -13.80 1.43
CA ALA A 256 -10.06 -12.53 2.02
C ALA A 256 -10.79 -12.75 3.34
N ASP A 257 -10.64 -11.80 4.27
CA ASP A 257 -11.47 -11.73 5.46
C ASP A 257 -12.86 -11.18 5.06
N ASN A 258 -13.93 -11.65 5.71
CA ASN A 258 -15.30 -11.21 5.45
C ASN A 258 -15.71 -10.10 6.43
N ASP A 259 -15.05 -8.95 6.31
CA ASP A 259 -15.26 -7.79 7.19
C ASP A 259 -16.59 -7.07 6.90
N GLU A 260 -17.27 -6.58 7.95
CA GLU A 260 -18.52 -5.78 7.85
C GLU A 260 -18.39 -4.54 6.93
N ASN A 261 -17.18 -3.99 6.77
CA ASN A 261 -16.94 -2.78 6.00
C ASN A 261 -16.48 -3.04 4.55
N ASN A 262 -16.37 -4.30 4.13
CA ASN A 262 -15.92 -4.76 2.81
C ASN A 262 -14.53 -4.28 2.35
N ILE A 263 -13.74 -3.63 3.21
CA ILE A 263 -12.43 -3.10 2.82
C ILE A 263 -11.47 -4.23 2.44
N GLY A 264 -11.48 -5.33 3.19
CA GLY A 264 -10.69 -6.53 2.88
C GLY A 264 -11.08 -7.12 1.54
N GLN A 265 -12.38 -7.27 1.28
CA GLN A 265 -12.91 -7.77 0.01
C GLN A 265 -12.53 -6.89 -1.18
N ASP A 266 -12.69 -5.56 -1.10
CA ASP A 266 -12.33 -4.63 -2.18
C ASP A 266 -10.84 -4.72 -2.53
N LYS A 267 -9.97 -4.86 -1.52
CA LYS A 267 -8.53 -5.04 -1.74
C LYS A 267 -8.18 -6.39 -2.35
N ALA A 268 -8.88 -7.44 -1.95
CA ALA A 268 -8.74 -8.78 -2.55
C ALA A 268 -9.17 -8.79 -4.01
N ILE A 269 -10.31 -8.19 -4.34
CA ILE A 269 -10.80 -8.05 -5.73
C ILE A 269 -9.78 -7.28 -6.58
N ALA A 270 -9.27 -6.13 -6.09
CA ALA A 270 -8.26 -5.36 -6.82
C ALA A 270 -6.96 -6.15 -7.06
N ALA A 271 -6.55 -6.97 -6.11
CA ALA A 271 -5.39 -7.85 -6.25
C ALA A 271 -5.67 -8.99 -7.25
N ALA A 272 -6.86 -9.58 -7.19
CA ALA A 272 -7.28 -10.65 -8.09
C ALA A 272 -7.34 -10.19 -9.55
N GLN A 273 -7.81 -8.98 -9.81
CA GLN A 273 -7.84 -8.41 -11.16
C GLN A 273 -6.46 -8.31 -11.82
N ILE A 274 -5.39 -8.13 -11.03
CA ILE A 274 -4.01 -8.08 -11.53
C ILE A 274 -3.44 -9.48 -11.76
N THR A 275 -3.76 -10.44 -10.87
CA THR A 275 -3.17 -11.78 -10.88
C THR A 275 -4.06 -12.81 -11.59
N ASN A 276 -5.25 -12.43 -12.02
CA ASN A 276 -6.30 -13.33 -12.49
C ASN A 276 -6.59 -14.43 -11.45
N ALA A 277 -6.58 -14.07 -10.16
CA ALA A 277 -6.77 -15.00 -9.07
C ALA A 277 -8.25 -15.23 -8.78
N GLU A 278 -8.57 -16.39 -8.25
CA GLU A 278 -9.85 -16.65 -7.58
C GLU A 278 -9.85 -15.93 -6.22
N VAL A 279 -10.99 -15.36 -5.81
CA VAL A 279 -11.17 -14.79 -4.47
C VAL A 279 -12.18 -15.62 -3.72
N VAL A 280 -11.82 -16.04 -2.51
CA VAL A 280 -12.69 -16.77 -1.59
C VAL A 280 -12.67 -16.09 -0.22
N MET A 281 -13.77 -16.19 0.51
CA MET A 281 -13.89 -15.68 1.87
C MET A 281 -14.78 -16.61 2.72
N PRO A 282 -14.75 -16.52 4.05
CA PRO A 282 -15.70 -17.22 4.91
C PRO A 282 -17.15 -16.84 4.55
N GLU A 283 -18.09 -17.75 4.78
CA GLU A 283 -19.50 -17.49 4.49
C GLU A 283 -20.10 -16.45 5.44
N GLU A 284 -19.72 -16.49 6.70
CA GLU A 284 -20.24 -15.60 7.74
C GLU A 284 -19.52 -14.26 7.79
N GLU A 285 -20.30 -13.19 7.89
CA GLU A 285 -19.79 -11.81 8.02
C GLU A 285 -19.09 -11.60 9.37
N GLY A 286 -18.01 -10.84 9.37
CA GLY A 286 -17.19 -10.54 10.55
C GLY A 286 -16.17 -11.64 10.89
N MET A 287 -16.00 -12.67 10.05
CA MET A 287 -15.07 -13.77 10.29
C MET A 287 -13.87 -13.78 9.33
N ASP A 288 -12.76 -14.30 9.84
CA ASP A 288 -11.68 -14.84 9.02
C ASP A 288 -11.73 -16.39 8.99
N PHE A 289 -10.93 -17.03 8.13
CA PHE A 289 -10.91 -18.50 8.01
C PHE A 289 -10.37 -19.21 9.27
N ASN A 290 -9.57 -18.54 10.11
CA ASN A 290 -9.15 -19.11 11.38
C ASN A 290 -10.29 -19.10 12.40
N ASP A 291 -11.08 -18.03 12.45
CA ASP A 291 -12.24 -17.95 13.34
C ASP A 291 -13.33 -18.95 12.90
N GLN A 292 -13.59 -19.07 11.60
CA GLN A 292 -14.52 -20.06 11.05
C GLN A 292 -14.10 -21.49 11.42
N MET A 293 -12.82 -21.83 11.22
CA MET A 293 -12.27 -23.14 11.56
C MET A 293 -12.40 -23.43 13.06
N ALA A 294 -12.16 -22.44 13.92
CA ALA A 294 -12.28 -22.59 15.36
C ALA A 294 -13.72 -22.89 15.81
N ILE A 295 -14.71 -22.38 15.09
CA ILE A 295 -16.14 -22.53 15.43
C ILE A 295 -16.73 -23.79 14.80
N SER A 296 -16.54 -23.98 13.48
CA SER A 296 -17.20 -25.05 12.72
C SER A 296 -16.36 -26.33 12.59
N GLY A 297 -15.03 -26.21 12.73
CA GLY A 297 -14.08 -27.30 12.43
C GLY A 297 -13.88 -27.55 10.93
N GLU A 298 -14.42 -26.71 10.06
CA GLU A 298 -14.35 -26.86 8.61
C GLU A 298 -14.05 -25.51 7.92
N LEU A 299 -13.39 -25.56 6.77
CA LEU A 299 -13.23 -24.39 5.88
C LEU A 299 -14.36 -24.38 4.85
N ILE A 300 -15.33 -23.48 5.05
CA ILE A 300 -16.42 -23.25 4.10
C ILE A 300 -16.09 -21.99 3.31
N GLU A 301 -15.93 -22.15 2.00
CA GLU A 301 -15.49 -21.10 1.09
C GLU A 301 -16.67 -20.54 0.30
N LYS A 302 -16.90 -19.24 0.44
CA LYS A 302 -17.77 -18.47 -0.43
C LYS A 302 -16.92 -17.80 -1.53
N LYS A 303 -17.18 -18.13 -2.79
CA LYS A 303 -16.53 -17.46 -3.92
C LYS A 303 -17.03 -16.03 -4.05
N VAL A 304 -16.08 -15.13 -4.27
CA VAL A 304 -16.35 -13.72 -4.59
C VAL A 304 -16.26 -13.56 -6.09
N ASP A 305 -17.27 -12.94 -6.67
CA ASP A 305 -17.25 -12.57 -8.08
C ASP A 305 -16.25 -11.43 -8.29
N VAL A 306 -15.24 -11.68 -9.11
CA VAL A 306 -14.21 -10.73 -9.48
C VAL A 306 -14.59 -10.11 -10.82
N PRO A 307 -15.01 -8.84 -10.86
CA PRO A 307 -15.32 -8.16 -12.11
C PRO A 307 -14.08 -8.13 -13.01
N GLU A 308 -14.27 -8.30 -14.32
CA GLU A 308 -13.19 -8.12 -15.27
C GLU A 308 -12.59 -6.72 -15.14
N LEU A 309 -11.27 -6.60 -15.31
CA LEU A 309 -10.61 -5.31 -15.31
C LEU A 309 -11.06 -4.54 -16.55
N VAL A 310 -11.76 -3.46 -16.35
CA VAL A 310 -12.22 -2.62 -17.45
C VAL A 310 -11.10 -1.67 -17.85
N GLU A 311 -10.59 -1.82 -19.06
CA GLU A 311 -9.67 -0.86 -19.65
C GLU A 311 -10.46 0.30 -20.23
N PHE A 312 -10.16 1.51 -19.75
CA PHE A 312 -10.71 2.74 -20.28
C PHE A 312 -9.83 3.33 -21.37
N ASP A 313 -10.43 3.79 -22.47
CA ASP A 313 -9.74 4.62 -23.44
C ASP A 313 -9.21 5.89 -22.77
N LYS A 314 -7.93 6.18 -23.02
CA LYS A 314 -7.23 7.31 -22.43
C LYS A 314 -6.67 8.23 -23.50
N THR A 315 -6.66 9.52 -23.23
CA THR A 315 -5.93 10.51 -24.02
C THR A 315 -4.41 10.21 -23.99
N ALA A 316 -3.65 10.81 -24.89
CA ALA A 316 -2.18 10.72 -24.89
C ALA A 316 -1.54 11.13 -23.55
N ASN A 317 -2.22 11.93 -22.73
CA ASN A 317 -1.79 12.35 -21.39
C ASN A 317 -2.33 11.45 -20.27
N GLY A 318 -2.91 10.28 -20.58
CA GLY A 318 -3.39 9.30 -19.61
C GLY A 318 -4.73 9.63 -18.95
N ARG A 319 -5.47 10.65 -19.39
CA ARG A 319 -6.81 10.96 -18.87
C ARG A 319 -7.85 10.05 -19.52
N ILE A 320 -8.76 9.50 -18.72
CA ILE A 320 -9.90 8.73 -19.22
C ILE A 320 -10.72 9.63 -20.14
N MET A 321 -11.05 9.12 -21.34
CA MET A 321 -11.85 9.84 -22.32
C MET A 321 -13.35 9.70 -21.99
N ALA A 322 -14.12 10.75 -22.21
CA ALA A 322 -15.57 10.71 -22.07
C ALA A 322 -16.21 10.11 -23.36
N THR A 323 -15.96 8.81 -23.57
CA THR A 323 -16.53 8.04 -24.72
C THR A 323 -17.71 7.20 -24.24
N THR A 324 -18.60 6.84 -25.17
CA THR A 324 -19.72 5.93 -24.88
C THR A 324 -19.23 4.59 -24.37
N ASP A 325 -18.11 4.08 -24.93
CA ASP A 325 -17.51 2.82 -24.54
C ASP A 325 -16.95 2.87 -23.12
N ASN A 326 -16.28 3.96 -22.74
CA ASN A 326 -15.82 4.18 -21.37
C ASN A 326 -16.99 4.33 -20.38
N TYR A 327 -18.12 4.94 -20.78
CA TYR A 327 -19.32 4.98 -19.94
C TYR A 327 -19.95 3.60 -19.77
N HIS A 328 -20.06 2.81 -20.83
CA HIS A 328 -20.55 1.44 -20.75
C HIS A 328 -19.63 0.58 -19.85
N ALA A 329 -18.32 0.69 -20.06
CA ALA A 329 -17.32 0.02 -19.25
C ALA A 329 -17.43 0.39 -17.76
N LEU A 330 -17.61 1.67 -17.43
CA LEU A 330 -17.84 2.15 -16.06
C LEU A 330 -19.12 1.58 -15.47
N MET A 331 -20.20 1.54 -16.22
CA MET A 331 -21.48 1.01 -15.77
C MET A 331 -21.41 -0.49 -15.50
N GLN A 332 -20.77 -1.25 -16.39
CA GLN A 332 -20.54 -2.67 -16.21
C GLN A 332 -19.69 -2.94 -14.96
N SER A 333 -18.60 -2.19 -14.76
CA SER A 333 -17.71 -2.36 -13.59
C SER A 333 -18.41 -2.10 -12.25
N HIS A 334 -19.48 -1.24 -12.26
CA HIS A 334 -20.28 -0.96 -11.07
C HIS A 334 -21.61 -1.72 -11.06
N ARG A 335 -21.81 -2.67 -11.99
CA ARG A 335 -23.05 -3.46 -12.13
C ARG A 335 -24.30 -2.58 -12.23
N ILE A 336 -24.20 -1.42 -12.91
CA ILE A 336 -25.32 -0.51 -13.14
C ILE A 336 -26.02 -0.94 -14.41
N ASP A 337 -27.22 -1.49 -14.28
CA ASP A 337 -28.10 -1.77 -15.41
C ASP A 337 -28.90 -0.53 -15.78
N CYS A 338 -28.71 -0.03 -17.00
CA CYS A 338 -29.52 1.06 -17.54
C CYS A 338 -30.56 0.50 -18.49
N HIS A 339 -31.83 0.66 -18.14
CA HIS A 339 -32.94 0.35 -19.02
C HIS A 339 -33.41 1.63 -19.72
N TYR A 340 -33.31 1.65 -21.04
CA TYR A 340 -33.85 2.73 -21.84
C TYR A 340 -35.37 2.53 -22.07
N ASP A 341 -36.20 3.45 -21.58
CA ASP A 341 -37.61 3.44 -21.84
C ASP A 341 -37.90 3.97 -23.28
N VAL A 342 -38.04 3.02 -24.21
CA VAL A 342 -38.28 3.33 -25.63
C VAL A 342 -39.57 4.10 -25.84
N ILE A 343 -40.59 3.92 -24.98
CA ILE A 343 -41.90 4.56 -25.12
C ILE A 343 -41.81 6.01 -24.64
N LYS A 344 -41.15 6.26 -23.53
CA LYS A 344 -41.03 7.61 -22.94
C LYS A 344 -39.77 8.35 -23.37
N LYS A 345 -38.89 7.71 -24.15
CA LYS A 345 -37.58 8.24 -24.51
C LYS A 345 -36.80 8.76 -23.30
N ARG A 346 -36.85 8.02 -22.18
CA ARG A 346 -36.14 8.31 -20.91
C ARG A 346 -35.24 7.15 -20.56
N ILE A 347 -34.12 7.49 -19.95
CA ILE A 347 -33.15 6.53 -19.38
C ILE A 347 -33.54 6.22 -17.96
#